data_4f5f3f71607f3ae8b17943c938aded45
#
_entry.id   4f5f3f71607f3ae8b17943c938aded45
#
_cell.length_a   1.000
_cell.length_b   1.000
_cell.length_c   1.000
_cell.angle_alpha   90.00
_cell.angle_beta   90.00
_cell.angle_gamma   90.00
#
_symmetry.space_group_name_H-M   'P 1'
#
loop_
_entity.id
_entity.type
_entity.pdbx_description
1 polymer ?
#
loop_
_entity_poly.entity_id
_entity_poly.type
_entity_poly.pdbx_seq_one_letter_code
_entity_poly.pdbx_strand_id
1 'polypeptide(L)'
;MKESTFYLIVYIWIAIAIFIFPVVIHIIAPYGRHATKKWGTMIDNRAGWILMEMPALLVFAGFYLFGSGMHPTVTWIFFGLWVLHYINRTLIFPFRLRTKGKKMPLAIVFMAIGFNFVNGFINGYFLGSLANDSHYPLSYLLDFGFISGIIIFFFGMFINWQSDNILIHLRKPGETGYIIPMKGFFRFVSCPNHFGEILEWFGFALLTWSSPGLAFAIWTLVNLLPRALHHHQWYHSIFSDYPKNRKAVLPYLL
;
A
#
# COMPACT_ATOMS: atom_id res chain seq x y z
N MET A 1 -13.94 17.63 -15.40
CA MET A 1 -12.89 18.57 -14.88
C MET A 1 -11.93 18.89 -16.00
N LYS A 2 -11.33 20.11 -16.04
CA LYS A 2 -10.27 20.42 -17.02
C LYS A 2 -9.03 19.56 -16.74
N GLU A 3 -8.35 19.09 -17.78
CA GLU A 3 -7.17 18.23 -17.66
C GLU A 3 -6.03 18.93 -16.88
N SER A 4 -5.78 20.21 -17.15
CA SER A 4 -4.79 21.01 -16.42
C SER A 4 -5.06 21.08 -14.91
N THR A 5 -6.34 21.20 -14.51
CA THR A 5 -6.73 21.18 -13.09
C THR A 5 -6.49 19.83 -12.47
N PHE A 6 -6.73 18.74 -13.20
CA PHE A 6 -6.46 17.39 -12.74
C PHE A 6 -4.97 17.18 -12.46
N TYR A 7 -4.10 17.49 -13.41
CA TYR A 7 -2.66 17.32 -13.20
C TYR A 7 -2.11 18.23 -12.09
N LEU A 8 -2.67 19.44 -11.94
CA LEU A 8 -2.33 20.31 -10.81
C LEU A 8 -2.62 19.60 -9.46
N ILE A 9 -3.79 18.97 -9.33
CA ILE A 9 -4.14 18.19 -8.12
C ILE A 9 -3.13 17.05 -7.89
N VAL A 10 -2.78 16.31 -8.94
CA VAL A 10 -1.82 15.20 -8.85
C VAL A 10 -0.45 15.70 -8.39
N TYR A 11 0.06 16.80 -8.97
CA TYR A 11 1.38 17.34 -8.61
C TYR A 11 1.39 17.95 -7.21
N ILE A 12 0.31 18.61 -6.78
CA ILE A 12 0.15 19.07 -5.39
C ILE A 12 0.17 17.86 -4.45
N TRP A 13 -0.51 16.78 -4.81
CA TRP A 13 -0.54 15.55 -4.01
C TRP A 13 0.84 14.90 -3.87
N ILE A 14 1.64 14.87 -4.93
CA ILE A 14 3.04 14.45 -4.90
C ILE A 14 3.88 15.38 -4.01
N ALA A 15 3.73 16.69 -4.17
CA ALA A 15 4.45 17.67 -3.38
C ALA A 15 4.17 17.50 -1.89
N ILE A 16 2.90 17.31 -1.49
CA ILE A 16 2.53 17.03 -0.10
C ILE A 16 3.24 15.78 0.41
N ALA A 17 3.30 14.70 -0.38
CA ALA A 17 4.02 13.48 0.01
C ALA A 17 5.50 13.75 0.31
N ILE A 18 6.16 14.50 -0.56
CA ILE A 18 7.59 14.84 -0.41
C ILE A 18 7.82 15.72 0.82
N PHE A 19 6.98 16.76 1.01
CA PHE A 19 7.12 17.67 2.14
C PHE A 19 6.78 17.05 3.49
N ILE A 20 5.85 16.09 3.54
CA ILE A 20 5.49 15.42 4.80
C ILE A 20 6.48 14.31 5.16
N PHE A 21 7.25 13.78 4.22
CA PHE A 21 8.17 12.65 4.45
C PHE A 21 9.15 12.90 5.62
N PRO A 22 9.86 14.04 5.72
CA PRO A 22 10.74 14.34 6.85
C PRO A 22 10.01 14.35 8.20
N VAL A 23 8.70 14.61 8.21
CA VAL A 23 7.89 14.60 9.43
C VAL A 23 7.51 13.17 9.81
N VAL A 24 6.97 12.39 8.86
CA VAL A 24 6.48 11.03 9.16
C VAL A 24 7.58 10.04 9.47
N ILE A 25 8.83 10.30 9.04
CA ILE A 25 9.97 9.46 9.39
C ILE A 25 10.30 9.52 10.90
N HIS A 26 9.86 10.56 11.61
CA HIS A 26 10.03 10.72 13.05
C HIS A 26 8.77 10.37 13.86
N ILE A 27 7.62 10.16 13.21
CA ILE A 27 6.36 9.88 13.87
C ILE A 27 6.03 8.39 13.79
N ILE A 28 6.00 7.72 14.95
CA ILE A 28 5.57 6.33 15.02
C ILE A 28 4.07 6.25 14.80
N ALA A 29 3.63 5.60 13.72
CA ALA A 29 2.21 5.44 13.41
C ALA A 29 1.51 4.63 14.52
N PRO A 30 0.44 5.18 15.17
CA PRO A 30 -0.12 4.64 16.42
C PRO A 30 -1.13 3.51 16.17
N TYR A 31 -0.76 2.47 15.42
CA TYR A 31 -1.58 1.28 15.20
C TYR A 31 -0.75 -0.01 15.29
N GLY A 32 -1.42 -1.16 15.23
CA GLY A 32 -0.77 -2.45 15.38
C GLY A 32 -0.09 -2.58 16.75
N ARG A 33 1.23 -2.86 16.77
CA ARG A 33 2.04 -2.95 18.00
C ARG A 33 2.25 -1.59 18.72
N HIS A 34 2.10 -0.50 17.98
CA HIS A 34 2.25 0.87 18.49
C HIS A 34 0.90 1.53 18.82
N ALA A 35 -0.22 0.78 18.80
CA ALA A 35 -1.54 1.32 19.07
C ALA A 35 -1.59 1.98 20.47
N THR A 36 -2.12 3.20 20.54
CA THR A 36 -2.23 3.98 21.78
C THR A 36 -3.53 4.78 21.81
N LYS A 37 -4.11 4.92 23.02
CA LYS A 37 -5.31 5.73 23.26
C LYS A 37 -5.06 7.24 23.17
N LYS A 38 -3.80 7.69 23.12
CA LYS A 38 -3.44 9.11 22.99
C LYS A 38 -4.02 9.78 21.72
N TRP A 39 -4.38 8.98 20.70
CA TRP A 39 -4.98 9.44 19.45
C TRP A 39 -6.51 9.39 19.44
N GLY A 40 -7.14 9.36 20.61
CA GLY A 40 -8.59 9.46 20.77
C GLY A 40 -9.32 8.12 20.86
N THR A 41 -10.58 8.13 20.40
CA THR A 41 -11.48 6.97 20.45
C THR A 41 -10.91 5.76 19.70
N MET A 42 -11.03 4.59 20.32
CA MET A 42 -10.54 3.33 19.76
C MET A 42 -11.70 2.50 19.22
N ILE A 43 -11.58 2.02 17.98
CA ILE A 43 -12.56 1.11 17.36
C ILE A 43 -11.96 -0.29 17.18
N ASP A 44 -12.82 -1.26 16.88
CA ASP A 44 -12.38 -2.62 16.54
C ASP A 44 -11.39 -2.60 15.37
N ASN A 45 -10.30 -3.36 15.48
CA ASN A 45 -9.22 -3.32 14.50
C ASN A 45 -9.66 -3.83 13.12
N ARG A 46 -10.53 -4.85 13.05
CA ARG A 46 -11.02 -5.39 11.78
C ARG A 46 -11.95 -4.40 11.10
N ALA A 47 -12.91 -3.85 11.85
CA ALA A 47 -13.82 -2.83 11.32
C ALA A 47 -13.05 -1.61 10.83
N GLY A 48 -12.09 -1.13 11.62
CA GLY A 48 -11.21 -0.02 11.22
C GLY A 48 -10.44 -0.31 9.95
N TRP A 49 -9.90 -1.52 9.81
CA TRP A 49 -9.17 -1.94 8.61
C TRP A 49 -10.06 -1.93 7.37
N ILE A 50 -11.25 -2.52 7.44
CA ILE A 50 -12.20 -2.53 6.32
C ILE A 50 -12.59 -1.10 5.94
N LEU A 51 -12.94 -0.26 6.92
CA LEU A 51 -13.38 1.12 6.68
C LEU A 51 -12.29 1.97 6.02
N MET A 52 -11.02 1.82 6.42
CA MET A 52 -9.94 2.63 5.86
C MET A 52 -9.53 2.21 4.44
N GLU A 53 -9.66 0.92 4.08
CA GLU A 53 -9.26 0.42 2.77
C GLU A 53 -10.40 0.46 1.72
N MET A 54 -11.66 0.43 2.18
CA MET A 54 -12.85 0.46 1.32
C MET A 54 -12.85 1.61 0.29
N PRO A 55 -12.49 2.86 0.66
CA PRO A 55 -12.46 3.96 -0.30
C PRO A 55 -11.52 3.73 -1.48
N ALA A 56 -10.35 3.11 -1.26
CA ALA A 56 -9.41 2.83 -2.35
C ALA A 56 -10.02 1.88 -3.39
N LEU A 57 -10.85 0.93 -2.96
CA LEU A 57 -11.56 0.03 -3.86
C LEU A 57 -12.74 0.72 -4.54
N LEU A 58 -13.65 1.30 -3.76
CA LEU A 58 -14.93 1.80 -4.28
C LEU A 58 -14.79 3.10 -5.06
N VAL A 59 -13.96 4.04 -4.58
CA VAL A 59 -13.74 5.32 -5.27
C VAL A 59 -13.02 5.09 -6.59
N PHE A 60 -11.96 4.26 -6.58
CA PHE A 60 -11.26 3.91 -7.81
C PHE A 60 -12.20 3.24 -8.82
N ALA A 61 -12.91 2.19 -8.40
CA ALA A 61 -13.83 1.47 -9.28
C ALA A 61 -14.97 2.38 -9.79
N GLY A 62 -15.52 3.24 -8.93
CA GLY A 62 -16.56 4.19 -9.32
C GLY A 62 -16.07 5.19 -10.37
N PHE A 63 -14.93 5.86 -10.14
CA PHE A 63 -14.39 6.81 -11.11
C PHE A 63 -13.90 6.15 -12.39
N TYR A 64 -13.45 4.90 -12.34
CA TYR A 64 -13.11 4.14 -13.53
C TYR A 64 -14.37 3.77 -14.31
N LEU A 65 -15.33 3.07 -13.72
CA LEU A 65 -16.47 2.48 -14.43
C LEU A 65 -17.48 3.53 -14.93
N PHE A 66 -17.66 4.62 -14.19
CA PHE A 66 -18.57 5.72 -14.56
C PHE A 66 -17.85 6.92 -15.19
N GLY A 67 -16.56 6.76 -15.50
CA GLY A 67 -15.80 7.76 -16.23
C GLY A 67 -16.31 7.96 -17.65
N SER A 68 -16.11 9.17 -18.20
CA SER A 68 -16.58 9.54 -19.55
C SER A 68 -15.62 9.14 -20.66
N GLY A 69 -14.52 8.43 -20.35
CA GLY A 69 -13.50 8.02 -21.30
C GLY A 69 -13.89 6.77 -22.10
N MET A 70 -13.05 6.44 -23.08
CA MET A 70 -13.29 5.29 -23.98
C MET A 70 -12.92 3.93 -23.39
N HIS A 71 -12.29 3.88 -22.23
CA HIS A 71 -11.80 2.66 -21.54
C HIS A 71 -11.00 1.74 -22.48
N PRO A 72 -9.81 2.14 -22.96
CA PRO A 72 -8.95 1.31 -23.78
C PRO A 72 -8.77 -0.07 -23.16
N THR A 73 -8.67 -1.12 -23.98
CA THR A 73 -8.56 -2.52 -23.50
C THR A 73 -7.44 -2.71 -22.48
N VAL A 74 -6.33 -2.02 -22.64
CA VAL A 74 -5.19 -2.08 -21.72
C VAL A 74 -5.54 -1.57 -20.32
N THR A 75 -6.40 -0.55 -20.21
CA THR A 75 -6.78 0.03 -18.90
C THR A 75 -7.60 -0.93 -18.04
N TRP A 76 -8.26 -1.93 -18.63
CA TRP A 76 -8.94 -2.99 -17.88
C TRP A 76 -7.95 -3.90 -17.13
N ILE A 77 -6.73 -4.05 -17.64
CA ILE A 77 -5.66 -4.76 -16.92
C ILE A 77 -5.27 -3.95 -15.68
N PHE A 78 -5.07 -2.63 -15.82
CA PHE A 78 -4.75 -1.75 -14.69
C PHE A 78 -5.87 -1.75 -13.65
N PHE A 79 -7.12 -1.68 -14.10
CA PHE A 79 -8.30 -1.82 -13.24
C PHE A 79 -8.29 -3.15 -12.47
N GLY A 80 -8.06 -4.26 -13.17
CA GLY A 80 -8.01 -5.59 -12.57
C GLY A 80 -6.91 -5.74 -11.52
N LEU A 81 -5.72 -5.21 -11.77
CA LEU A 81 -4.60 -5.24 -10.82
C LEU A 81 -4.89 -4.45 -9.55
N TRP A 82 -5.45 -3.24 -9.68
CA TRP A 82 -5.87 -2.42 -8.54
C TRP A 82 -6.95 -3.11 -7.70
N VAL A 83 -7.99 -3.59 -8.37
CA VAL A 83 -9.11 -4.29 -7.71
C VAL A 83 -8.63 -5.58 -7.04
N LEU A 84 -7.74 -6.35 -7.67
CA LEU A 84 -7.15 -7.57 -7.08
C LEU A 84 -6.44 -7.26 -5.77
N HIS A 85 -5.58 -6.24 -5.72
CA HIS A 85 -4.93 -5.81 -4.49
C HIS A 85 -5.94 -5.41 -3.42
N TYR A 86 -6.88 -4.52 -3.75
CA TYR A 86 -7.80 -3.96 -2.76
C TYR A 86 -8.91 -4.92 -2.32
N ILE A 87 -9.32 -5.89 -3.14
CA ILE A 87 -10.17 -7.00 -2.67
C ILE A 87 -9.44 -7.78 -1.57
N ASN A 88 -8.16 -8.10 -1.78
CA ASN A 88 -7.39 -8.77 -0.74
C ASN A 88 -7.28 -7.90 0.52
N ARG A 89 -6.92 -6.64 0.41
CA ARG A 89 -6.69 -5.73 1.56
C ARG A 89 -7.96 -5.40 2.32
N THR A 90 -9.10 -5.26 1.63
CA THR A 90 -10.38 -4.84 2.22
C THR A 90 -11.23 -6.02 2.68
N LEU A 91 -11.33 -7.09 1.86
CA LEU A 91 -12.31 -8.16 2.06
C LEU A 91 -11.69 -9.49 2.51
N ILE A 92 -10.42 -9.76 2.23
CA ILE A 92 -9.78 -11.05 2.57
C ILE A 92 -8.89 -10.91 3.79
N PHE A 93 -7.91 -10.02 3.74
CA PHE A 93 -6.87 -9.87 4.76
C PHE A 93 -7.44 -9.56 6.17
N PRO A 94 -8.43 -8.65 6.37
CA PRO A 94 -8.96 -8.35 7.70
C PRO A 94 -9.61 -9.56 8.39
N PHE A 95 -10.19 -10.48 7.62
CA PHE A 95 -10.81 -11.69 8.17
C PHE A 95 -9.79 -12.78 8.49
N ARG A 96 -8.62 -12.76 7.84
CA ARG A 96 -7.50 -13.65 8.14
C ARG A 96 -6.71 -13.22 9.37
N LEU A 97 -6.74 -11.92 9.73
CA LEU A 97 -6.04 -11.38 10.87
C LEU A 97 -6.60 -11.91 12.20
N ARG A 98 -5.70 -12.30 13.10
CA ARG A 98 -6.04 -12.68 14.49
C ARG A 98 -6.07 -11.44 15.36
N THR A 99 -7.15 -10.66 15.27
CA THR A 99 -7.28 -9.34 15.92
C THR A 99 -8.32 -9.30 17.03
N LYS A 100 -8.80 -10.45 17.53
CA LYS A 100 -9.81 -10.50 18.61
C LYS A 100 -9.38 -9.62 19.80
N GLY A 101 -10.19 -8.64 20.15
CA GLY A 101 -9.93 -7.68 21.23
C GLY A 101 -8.92 -6.57 20.91
N LYS A 102 -8.27 -6.58 19.76
CA LYS A 102 -7.38 -5.48 19.35
C LYS A 102 -8.21 -4.30 18.80
N LYS A 103 -7.71 -3.11 19.07
CA LYS A 103 -8.33 -1.85 18.67
C LYS A 103 -7.32 -0.95 17.97
N MET A 104 -7.81 -0.01 17.16
CA MET A 104 -7.02 1.05 16.55
C MET A 104 -7.68 2.41 16.74
N PRO A 105 -6.91 3.53 16.74
CA PRO A 105 -7.49 4.86 16.87
C PRO A 105 -8.36 5.21 15.67
N LEU A 106 -9.54 5.75 15.93
CA LEU A 106 -10.48 6.22 14.90
C LEU A 106 -9.86 7.35 14.06
N ALA A 107 -9.01 8.19 14.61
CA ALA A 107 -8.29 9.23 13.88
C ALA A 107 -7.43 8.64 12.74
N ILE A 108 -6.76 7.49 12.95
CA ILE A 108 -5.99 6.81 11.91
C ILE A 108 -6.90 6.34 10.78
N VAL A 109 -8.09 5.84 11.12
CA VAL A 109 -9.06 5.39 10.12
C VAL A 109 -9.53 6.55 9.25
N PHE A 110 -9.87 7.70 9.82
CA PHE A 110 -10.26 8.90 9.05
C PHE A 110 -9.14 9.43 8.15
N MET A 111 -7.91 9.49 8.66
CA MET A 111 -6.76 9.89 7.83
C MET A 111 -6.55 8.93 6.65
N ALA A 112 -6.67 7.62 6.89
CA ALA A 112 -6.56 6.63 5.83
C ALA A 112 -7.72 6.67 4.84
N ILE A 113 -8.96 6.93 5.28
CA ILE A 113 -10.12 7.16 4.40
C ILE A 113 -9.84 8.34 3.45
N GLY A 114 -9.41 9.50 3.99
CA GLY A 114 -9.08 10.66 3.18
C GLY A 114 -7.95 10.38 2.17
N PHE A 115 -6.90 9.72 2.63
CA PHE A 115 -5.78 9.29 1.81
C PHE A 115 -6.22 8.36 0.67
N ASN A 116 -6.97 7.32 0.97
CA ASN A 116 -7.45 6.33 0.02
C ASN A 116 -8.49 6.90 -0.94
N PHE A 117 -9.30 7.87 -0.47
CA PHE A 117 -10.23 8.60 -1.34
C PHE A 117 -9.48 9.38 -2.43
N VAL A 118 -8.45 10.16 -2.07
CA VAL A 118 -7.68 10.94 -3.04
C VAL A 118 -6.97 10.02 -4.03
N ASN A 119 -6.30 8.96 -3.56
CA ASN A 119 -5.59 8.03 -4.43
C ASN A 119 -6.55 7.25 -5.35
N GLY A 120 -7.68 6.79 -4.84
CA GLY A 120 -8.73 6.15 -5.63
C GLY A 120 -9.30 7.10 -6.68
N PHE A 121 -9.55 8.36 -6.30
CA PHE A 121 -10.04 9.39 -7.22
C PHE A 121 -9.05 9.67 -8.34
N ILE A 122 -7.79 10.03 -8.05
CA ILE A 122 -6.85 10.45 -9.10
C ILE A 122 -6.53 9.31 -10.07
N ASN A 123 -6.37 8.07 -9.58
CA ASN A 123 -6.10 6.92 -10.45
C ASN A 123 -7.35 6.47 -11.22
N GLY A 124 -8.50 6.39 -10.56
CA GLY A 124 -9.76 6.02 -11.21
C GLY A 124 -10.23 7.05 -12.24
N TYR A 125 -10.14 8.35 -11.92
CA TYR A 125 -10.51 9.42 -12.85
C TYR A 125 -9.57 9.47 -14.07
N PHE A 126 -8.27 9.32 -13.86
CA PHE A 126 -7.31 9.27 -14.97
C PHE A 126 -7.63 8.13 -15.93
N LEU A 127 -7.71 6.91 -15.42
CA LEU A 127 -7.94 5.73 -16.24
C LEU A 127 -9.34 5.66 -16.84
N GLY A 128 -10.35 6.18 -16.14
CA GLY A 128 -11.75 6.13 -16.57
C GLY A 128 -12.22 7.32 -17.40
N SER A 129 -11.51 8.47 -17.36
CA SER A 129 -11.99 9.67 -18.04
C SER A 129 -10.96 10.35 -18.95
N LEU A 130 -9.66 10.22 -18.66
CA LEU A 130 -8.61 10.92 -19.42
C LEU A 130 -7.80 9.96 -20.30
N ALA A 131 -7.65 8.69 -19.91
CA ALA A 131 -6.97 7.70 -20.70
C ALA A 131 -7.73 7.39 -22.00
N ASN A 132 -6.99 7.27 -23.10
CA ASN A 132 -7.54 7.00 -24.43
C ASN A 132 -6.63 6.04 -25.20
N ASP A 133 -7.04 5.63 -26.41
CA ASP A 133 -6.30 4.67 -27.24
C ASP A 133 -4.93 5.19 -27.70
N SER A 134 -4.72 6.52 -27.76
CA SER A 134 -3.39 7.06 -28.06
C SER A 134 -2.44 6.98 -26.88
N HIS A 135 -2.94 6.98 -25.63
CA HIS A 135 -2.14 6.71 -24.43
C HIS A 135 -1.83 5.21 -24.29
N TYR A 136 -2.83 4.36 -24.54
CA TYR A 136 -2.75 2.92 -24.31
C TYR A 136 -3.26 2.11 -25.52
N PRO A 137 -2.58 2.19 -26.68
CA PRO A 137 -2.88 1.32 -27.81
C PRO A 137 -2.63 -0.14 -27.44
N LEU A 138 -3.19 -1.10 -28.16
CA LEU A 138 -2.99 -2.53 -27.85
C LEU A 138 -1.52 -2.95 -27.91
N SER A 139 -0.71 -2.30 -28.75
CA SER A 139 0.75 -2.49 -28.81
C SER A 139 1.47 -2.13 -27.52
N TYR A 140 0.86 -1.31 -26.64
CA TYR A 140 1.40 -0.96 -25.33
C TYR A 140 1.69 -2.19 -24.43
N LEU A 141 0.96 -3.29 -24.66
CA LEU A 141 1.21 -4.55 -23.95
C LEU A 141 2.61 -5.14 -24.23
N LEU A 142 3.26 -4.73 -25.32
CA LEU A 142 4.61 -5.14 -25.69
C LEU A 142 5.69 -4.16 -25.25
N ASP A 143 5.32 -3.03 -24.67
CA ASP A 143 6.28 -2.03 -24.20
C ASP A 143 7.08 -2.55 -23.01
N PHE A 144 8.36 -2.20 -22.99
CA PHE A 144 9.26 -2.59 -21.91
C PHE A 144 8.74 -2.13 -20.53
N GLY A 145 8.15 -0.92 -20.44
CA GLY A 145 7.55 -0.39 -19.24
C GLY A 145 6.38 -1.24 -18.74
N PHE A 146 5.50 -1.68 -19.65
CA PHE A 146 4.38 -2.55 -19.30
C PHE A 146 4.87 -3.92 -18.81
N ILE A 147 5.75 -4.58 -19.60
CA ILE A 147 6.24 -5.94 -19.29
C ILE A 147 7.03 -5.95 -17.96
N SER A 148 7.98 -5.03 -17.81
CA SER A 148 8.77 -4.94 -16.58
C SER A 148 7.90 -4.54 -15.38
N GLY A 149 6.97 -3.61 -15.56
CA GLY A 149 6.06 -3.15 -14.52
C GLY A 149 5.13 -4.27 -14.03
N ILE A 150 4.57 -5.10 -14.91
CA ILE A 150 3.70 -6.21 -14.51
C ILE A 150 4.47 -7.31 -13.76
N ILE A 151 5.72 -7.59 -14.17
CA ILE A 151 6.59 -8.54 -13.47
C ILE A 151 6.90 -8.02 -12.06
N ILE A 152 7.29 -6.75 -11.93
CA ILE A 152 7.59 -6.13 -10.63
C ILE A 152 6.34 -6.10 -9.75
N PHE A 153 5.18 -5.76 -10.31
CA PHE A 153 3.91 -5.75 -9.58
C PHE A 153 3.59 -7.12 -8.95
N PHE A 154 3.58 -8.18 -9.75
CA PHE A 154 3.27 -9.51 -9.23
C PHE A 154 4.36 -10.07 -8.31
N PHE A 155 5.62 -9.72 -8.54
CA PHE A 155 6.69 -10.09 -7.61
C PHE A 155 6.53 -9.38 -6.27
N GLY A 156 6.21 -8.10 -6.27
CA GLY A 156 5.90 -7.34 -5.06
C GLY A 156 4.69 -7.90 -4.31
N MET A 157 3.59 -8.18 -5.02
CA MET A 157 2.40 -8.82 -4.48
C MET A 157 2.71 -10.19 -3.86
N PHE A 158 3.51 -11.01 -4.51
CA PHE A 158 3.93 -12.31 -3.98
C PHE A 158 4.70 -12.16 -2.67
N ILE A 159 5.67 -11.23 -2.60
CA ILE A 159 6.42 -10.97 -1.36
C ILE A 159 5.48 -10.47 -0.25
N ASN A 160 4.58 -9.54 -0.57
CA ASN A 160 3.60 -9.00 0.39
C ASN A 160 2.72 -10.12 0.96
N TRP A 161 2.06 -10.90 0.11
CA TRP A 161 1.14 -11.97 0.53
C TRP A 161 1.84 -13.11 1.27
N GLN A 162 3.03 -13.53 0.81
CA GLN A 162 3.83 -14.56 1.50
C GLN A 162 4.21 -14.07 2.91
N SER A 163 4.64 -12.82 3.02
CA SER A 163 5.07 -12.25 4.29
C SER A 163 3.91 -12.09 5.27
N ASP A 164 2.77 -11.58 4.80
CA ASP A 164 1.56 -11.48 5.61
C ASP A 164 1.07 -12.88 6.07
N ASN A 165 1.14 -13.88 5.18
CA ASN A 165 0.81 -15.27 5.55
C ASN A 165 1.72 -15.81 6.64
N ILE A 166 3.03 -15.55 6.57
CA ILE A 166 3.99 -15.91 7.63
C ILE A 166 3.62 -15.24 8.95
N LEU A 167 3.31 -13.93 8.94
CA LEU A 167 2.95 -13.18 10.15
C LEU A 167 1.64 -13.67 10.79
N ILE A 168 0.63 -14.00 9.98
CA ILE A 168 -0.66 -14.51 10.45
C ILE A 168 -0.48 -15.85 11.17
N HIS A 169 0.41 -16.72 10.67
CA HIS A 169 0.64 -18.06 11.21
C HIS A 169 1.85 -18.13 12.15
N LEU A 170 2.48 -17.00 12.48
CA LEU A 170 3.71 -16.96 13.27
C LEU A 170 3.50 -17.49 14.70
N ARG A 171 2.32 -17.28 15.27
CA ARG A 171 1.94 -17.72 16.62
C ARG A 171 0.90 -18.81 16.55
N LYS A 172 0.98 -19.77 17.48
CA LYS A 172 -0.06 -20.77 17.70
C LYS A 172 -1.32 -20.13 18.30
N PRO A 173 -2.50 -20.75 18.16
CA PRO A 173 -3.69 -20.31 18.87
C PRO A 173 -3.44 -20.23 20.39
N GLY A 174 -3.79 -19.10 21.02
CA GLY A 174 -3.59 -18.88 22.46
C GLY A 174 -2.23 -18.29 22.85
N GLU A 175 -1.23 -18.31 21.99
CA GLU A 175 0.07 -17.67 22.27
C GLU A 175 -0.05 -16.14 22.24
N THR A 176 0.51 -15.51 23.27
CA THR A 176 0.61 -14.04 23.40
C THR A 176 2.07 -13.61 23.23
N GLY A 177 2.30 -12.31 23.05
CA GLY A 177 3.63 -11.76 22.85
C GLY A 177 4.04 -11.66 21.37
N TYR A 178 5.30 -11.32 21.16
CA TYR A 178 5.89 -11.13 19.84
C TYR A 178 6.99 -12.19 19.61
N ILE A 179 7.08 -12.66 18.37
CA ILE A 179 8.05 -13.67 17.93
C ILE A 179 8.79 -13.07 16.72
N ILE A 180 10.09 -13.35 16.62
CA ILE A 180 10.91 -12.95 15.47
C ILE A 180 10.55 -13.85 14.28
N PRO A 181 10.01 -13.33 13.16
CA PRO A 181 9.79 -14.15 11.97
C PRO A 181 11.13 -14.45 11.31
N MET A 182 11.34 -15.74 10.95
CA MET A 182 12.62 -16.22 10.41
C MET A 182 12.51 -16.86 9.03
N LYS A 183 11.27 -16.96 8.48
CA LYS A 183 11.01 -17.65 7.20
C LYS A 183 10.90 -16.66 6.04
N GLY A 184 11.05 -17.16 4.81
CA GLY A 184 10.90 -16.39 3.59
C GLY A 184 11.80 -15.15 3.55
N PHE A 185 11.27 -14.03 3.06
CA PHE A 185 12.02 -12.77 2.95
C PHE A 185 12.35 -12.12 4.29
N PHE A 186 11.78 -12.57 5.40
CA PHE A 186 12.19 -12.13 6.75
C PHE A 186 13.63 -12.50 7.08
N ARG A 187 14.28 -13.39 6.32
CA ARG A 187 15.72 -13.65 6.45
C ARG A 187 16.58 -12.44 6.10
N PHE A 188 16.10 -11.57 5.22
CA PHE A 188 16.85 -10.45 4.67
C PHE A 188 16.44 -9.09 5.27
N VAL A 189 15.13 -8.91 5.52
CA VAL A 189 14.56 -7.64 6.01
C VAL A 189 13.54 -7.87 7.11
N SER A 190 13.32 -6.84 7.93
CA SER A 190 12.37 -6.85 9.05
C SER A 190 10.91 -6.75 8.59
N CYS A 191 10.68 -6.05 7.47
CA CYS A 191 9.35 -5.77 6.95
C CYS A 191 9.23 -6.11 5.46
N PRO A 192 9.37 -7.40 5.08
CA PRO A 192 9.28 -7.79 3.68
C PRO A 192 7.87 -7.57 3.09
N ASN A 193 6.82 -7.57 3.91
CA ASN A 193 5.48 -7.19 3.46
C ASN A 193 5.43 -5.73 2.99
N HIS A 194 6.07 -4.79 3.70
CA HIS A 194 6.18 -3.40 3.25
C HIS A 194 7.04 -3.28 1.98
N PHE A 195 8.14 -4.01 1.91
CA PHE A 195 8.98 -4.07 0.71
C PHE A 195 8.20 -4.57 -0.50
N GLY A 196 7.45 -5.66 -0.34
CA GLY A 196 6.60 -6.21 -1.39
C GLY A 196 5.56 -5.20 -1.89
N GLU A 197 4.88 -4.51 -0.98
CA GLU A 197 3.86 -3.51 -1.33
C GLU A 197 4.48 -2.25 -1.99
N ILE A 198 5.68 -1.83 -1.59
CA ILE A 198 6.42 -0.77 -2.28
C ILE A 198 6.76 -1.20 -3.71
N LEU A 199 7.29 -2.41 -3.91
CA LEU A 199 7.58 -2.93 -5.25
C LEU A 199 6.31 -3.04 -6.10
N GLU A 200 5.23 -3.52 -5.53
CA GLU A 200 3.94 -3.68 -6.20
C GLU A 200 3.47 -2.34 -6.79
N TRP A 201 3.45 -1.27 -5.99
CA TRP A 201 3.00 0.04 -6.47
C TRP A 201 4.01 0.76 -7.36
N PHE A 202 5.30 0.51 -7.20
CA PHE A 202 6.31 0.91 -8.19
C PHE A 202 6.10 0.21 -9.53
N GLY A 203 5.82 -1.10 -9.51
CA GLY A 203 5.43 -1.86 -10.69
C GLY A 203 4.19 -1.26 -11.37
N PHE A 204 3.16 -0.89 -10.57
CA PHE A 204 1.95 -0.24 -11.08
C PHE A 204 2.24 1.13 -11.71
N ALA A 205 3.09 1.94 -11.11
CA ALA A 205 3.51 3.22 -11.68
C ALA A 205 4.25 3.03 -13.02
N LEU A 206 5.13 2.03 -13.10
CA LEU A 206 5.88 1.71 -14.30
C LEU A 206 5.00 1.18 -15.43
N LEU A 207 4.07 0.24 -15.12
CA LEU A 207 3.18 -0.33 -16.13
C LEU A 207 2.10 0.63 -16.61
N THR A 208 1.67 1.60 -15.78
CA THR A 208 0.72 2.62 -16.22
C THR A 208 1.40 3.83 -16.84
N TRP A 209 2.69 4.04 -16.56
CA TRP A 209 3.48 5.20 -17.00
C TRP A 209 2.72 6.52 -16.83
N SER A 210 2.07 6.69 -15.70
CA SER A 210 1.15 7.80 -15.43
C SER A 210 1.53 8.56 -14.16
N SER A 211 1.27 9.88 -14.16
CA SER A 211 1.48 10.72 -12.97
C SER A 211 0.65 10.27 -11.75
N PRO A 212 -0.63 9.84 -11.88
CA PRO A 212 -1.38 9.29 -10.75
C PRO A 212 -0.80 8.00 -10.19
N GLY A 213 -0.35 7.09 -11.06
CA GLY A 213 0.34 5.86 -10.65
C GLY A 213 1.64 6.18 -9.90
N LEU A 214 2.43 7.12 -10.41
CA LEU A 214 3.65 7.60 -9.76
C LEU A 214 3.33 8.26 -8.41
N ALA A 215 2.29 9.08 -8.32
CA ALA A 215 1.86 9.69 -7.07
C ALA A 215 1.56 8.65 -6.01
N PHE A 216 0.87 7.57 -6.39
CA PHE A 216 0.54 6.51 -5.47
C PHE A 216 1.78 5.70 -5.02
N ALA A 217 2.72 5.41 -5.92
CA ALA A 217 3.99 4.77 -5.59
C ALA A 217 4.83 5.61 -4.60
N ILE A 218 4.93 6.93 -4.82
CA ILE A 218 5.61 7.86 -3.92
C ILE A 218 4.94 7.85 -2.54
N TRP A 219 3.62 7.98 -2.47
CA TRP A 219 2.89 7.94 -1.21
C TRP A 219 3.04 6.60 -0.48
N THR A 220 3.05 5.48 -1.20
CA THR A 220 3.31 4.16 -0.62
C THR A 220 4.69 4.11 0.04
N LEU A 221 5.73 4.60 -0.65
CA LEU A 221 7.07 4.70 -0.10
C LEU A 221 7.11 5.58 1.15
N VAL A 222 6.53 6.80 1.08
CA VAL A 222 6.47 7.77 2.18
C VAL A 222 5.77 7.19 3.41
N ASN A 223 4.76 6.35 3.22
CA ASN A 223 4.05 5.70 4.31
C ASN A 223 4.77 4.48 4.87
N LEU A 224 5.26 3.58 4.01
CA LEU A 224 5.71 2.26 4.45
C LEU A 224 7.18 2.25 4.88
N LEU A 225 8.03 3.08 4.28
CA LEU A 225 9.45 3.14 4.66
C LEU A 225 9.67 3.58 6.11
N PRO A 226 9.07 4.69 6.61
CA PRO A 226 9.19 5.06 8.03
C PRO A 226 8.66 3.97 8.98
N ARG A 227 7.56 3.32 8.60
CA ARG A 227 7.00 2.21 9.40
C ARG A 227 7.95 1.02 9.49
N ALA A 228 8.61 0.67 8.38
CA ALA A 228 9.60 -0.40 8.37
C ALA A 228 10.80 -0.07 9.25
N LEU A 229 11.29 1.17 9.21
CA LEU A 229 12.36 1.66 10.08
C LEU A 229 11.99 1.56 11.55
N HIS A 230 10.80 2.04 11.94
CA HIS A 230 10.33 1.97 13.32
C HIS A 230 10.13 0.51 13.79
N HIS A 231 9.61 -0.37 12.93
CA HIS A 231 9.50 -1.79 13.25
C HIS A 231 10.86 -2.46 13.42
N HIS A 232 11.83 -2.13 12.59
CA HIS A 232 13.19 -2.63 12.68
C HIS A 232 13.85 -2.21 13.99
N GLN A 233 13.79 -0.91 14.34
CA GLN A 233 14.28 -0.38 15.61
C GLN A 233 13.61 -1.04 16.81
N TRP A 234 12.29 -1.23 16.75
CA TRP A 234 11.53 -1.89 17.78
C TRP A 234 11.97 -3.36 17.98
N TYR A 235 12.22 -4.12 16.90
CA TYR A 235 12.75 -5.47 17.02
C TYR A 235 14.10 -5.50 17.73
N HIS A 236 15.01 -4.61 17.39
CA HIS A 236 16.31 -4.48 18.03
C HIS A 236 16.21 -4.07 19.51
N SER A 237 15.22 -3.28 19.90
CA SER A 237 15.04 -2.85 21.29
C SER A 237 14.41 -3.93 22.20
N ILE A 238 13.66 -4.86 21.62
CA ILE A 238 12.92 -5.89 22.40
C ILE A 238 13.65 -7.24 22.43
N PHE A 239 14.39 -7.59 21.36
CA PHE A 239 15.03 -8.90 21.23
C PHE A 239 16.55 -8.75 21.18
N SER A 240 17.24 -9.24 22.20
CA SER A 240 18.70 -9.23 22.28
C SER A 240 19.37 -10.14 21.22
N ASP A 241 18.64 -11.17 20.75
CA ASP A 241 19.06 -12.15 19.74
C ASP A 241 18.57 -11.81 18.32
N TYR A 242 18.09 -10.56 18.09
CA TYR A 242 17.65 -10.15 16.77
C TYR A 242 18.79 -10.18 15.75
N PRO A 243 18.59 -10.74 14.52
CA PRO A 243 19.66 -10.87 13.54
C PRO A 243 20.30 -9.53 13.14
N LYS A 244 21.57 -9.33 13.47
CA LYS A 244 22.30 -8.05 13.27
C LYS A 244 22.44 -7.65 11.78
N ASN A 245 22.49 -8.62 10.87
CA ASN A 245 22.68 -8.38 9.43
C ASN A 245 21.35 -8.06 8.71
N ARG A 246 20.21 -8.23 9.39
CA ARG A 246 18.90 -7.98 8.80
C ARG A 246 18.70 -6.49 8.63
N LYS A 247 18.17 -6.07 7.47
CA LYS A 247 17.86 -4.69 7.14
C LYS A 247 16.39 -4.37 7.46
N ALA A 248 16.00 -3.10 7.39
CA ALA A 248 14.62 -2.70 7.69
C ALA A 248 13.65 -3.12 6.58
N VAL A 249 13.92 -2.73 5.34
CA VAL A 249 12.98 -2.88 4.22
C VAL A 249 13.66 -3.25 2.90
N LEU A 250 14.81 -2.67 2.57
CA LEU A 250 15.54 -2.97 1.33
C LEU A 250 16.66 -3.98 1.63
N PRO A 251 16.63 -5.19 1.03
CA PRO A 251 17.67 -6.17 1.24
C PRO A 251 19.06 -5.59 0.97
N TYR A 252 20.00 -5.85 1.86
CA TYR A 252 21.40 -5.43 1.82
C TYR A 252 21.67 -3.91 1.95
N LEU A 253 20.65 -3.04 1.78
CA LEU A 253 20.83 -1.58 1.76
C LEU A 253 20.25 -0.92 3.02
N LEU A 254 18.98 -1.08 3.30
CA LEU A 254 18.23 -0.31 4.32
C LEU A 254 17.31 -1.18 5.16
#